data_5e135d4f71c6a0a8ac4fd78d9053e1b1
#
_entry.id   5e135d4f71c6a0a8ac4fd78d9053e1b1
#
_cell.length_a   1.000
_cell.length_b   1.000
_cell.length_c   1.000
_cell.angle_alpha   90.00
_cell.angle_beta   90.00
_cell.angle_gamma   90.00
#
_symmetry.space_group_name_H-M   'P 1'
#
loop_
_entity.id
_entity.type
_entity.pdbx_description
1 polymer ?
#
loop_
_entity_poly.entity_id
_entity_poly.type
_entity_poly.pdbx_seq_one_letter_code
_entity_poly.pdbx_strand_id
1 'polypeptide(L)'
;MDGSQSYLKQFLPGESARLAKPEDGIVRYVSDKDANTTLVHNLATGDISFSRNFNRYLGSFVPKLPDADSAVKIATEFLERNKLSPVNADELKVAHVGGLRTTSVLATGKPGPVVDKLVTISFARQLNGAPVIGAGSKFIVNIGDGGEVIGVSRRWRELDKPTRLAASEILTEKEALELSNRQILREFGEKSRAEVVQTQIAYFDNNGQTIQPVFAFQTRVQLADQKLPPVEYVSVIPAMRKPIENLNLTQLDPVALRAIQSGNSTIPPESDKTSD
;
A
#
# COMPACT_ATOMS: atom_id res chain seq x y z
N MET A 1 -11.32 -28.89 1.10
CA MET A 1 -12.16 -27.71 0.87
C MET A 1 -11.22 -26.55 0.72
N ASP A 2 -11.33 -25.82 -0.37
CA ASP A 2 -10.53 -24.65 -0.66
C ASP A 2 -10.78 -23.57 0.42
N GLY A 3 -9.70 -23.00 0.99
CA GLY A 3 -9.80 -21.95 2.02
C GLY A 3 -10.68 -20.76 1.63
N SER A 4 -10.88 -20.54 0.34
CA SER A 4 -11.75 -19.50 -0.23
C SER A 4 -13.21 -19.62 0.25
N GLN A 5 -13.73 -20.84 0.43
CA GLN A 5 -15.10 -21.03 0.92
C GLN A 5 -15.26 -20.64 2.39
N SER A 6 -14.19 -20.74 3.18
CA SER A 6 -14.19 -20.28 4.56
C SER A 6 -14.35 -18.78 4.63
N TYR A 7 -13.60 -18.04 3.80
CA TYR A 7 -13.69 -16.59 3.71
C TYR A 7 -15.06 -16.13 3.19
N LEU A 8 -15.64 -16.87 2.23
CA LEU A 8 -16.98 -16.55 1.73
C LEU A 8 -18.02 -16.57 2.87
N LYS A 9 -17.99 -17.59 3.72
CA LYS A 9 -18.88 -17.71 4.88
C LYS A 9 -18.64 -16.60 5.93
N GLN A 10 -17.41 -16.13 6.05
CA GLN A 10 -17.04 -15.08 7.00
C GLN A 10 -17.48 -13.69 6.51
N PHE A 11 -17.24 -13.38 5.25
CA PHE A 11 -17.52 -12.05 4.70
C PHE A 11 -18.94 -11.89 4.17
N LEU A 12 -19.57 -12.97 3.74
CA LEU A 12 -20.92 -13.02 3.17
C LEU A 12 -21.81 -14.05 3.88
N PRO A 13 -22.01 -13.90 5.21
CA PRO A 13 -22.76 -14.90 5.97
C PRO A 13 -24.21 -14.98 5.48
N GLY A 14 -24.65 -16.18 5.07
CA GLY A 14 -26.01 -16.41 4.59
C GLY A 14 -26.32 -15.77 3.23
N GLU A 15 -25.34 -15.25 2.52
CA GLU A 15 -25.50 -14.80 1.15
C GLU A 15 -25.09 -15.88 0.16
N SER A 16 -25.81 -16.00 -0.94
CA SER A 16 -25.35 -16.76 -2.10
C SER A 16 -24.41 -15.90 -2.93
N ALA A 17 -23.36 -16.52 -3.43
CA ALA A 17 -22.40 -15.87 -4.29
C ALA A 17 -21.96 -16.84 -5.40
N ARG A 18 -21.85 -16.33 -6.62
CA ARG A 18 -21.38 -17.09 -7.77
C ARG A 18 -19.87 -17.01 -7.84
N LEU A 19 -19.26 -18.15 -8.16
CA LEU A 19 -17.85 -18.23 -8.49
C LEU A 19 -17.67 -17.71 -9.94
N ALA A 20 -16.90 -16.65 -10.11
CA ALA A 20 -16.40 -16.27 -11.42
C ALA A 20 -15.36 -17.30 -11.90
N LYS A 21 -15.19 -17.45 -13.21
CA LYS A 21 -14.22 -18.39 -13.77
C LYS A 21 -12.84 -18.13 -13.16
N PRO A 22 -12.19 -19.13 -12.53
CA PRO A 22 -10.84 -18.97 -11.99
C PRO A 22 -9.86 -18.58 -13.09
N GLU A 23 -8.99 -17.63 -12.80
CA GLU A 23 -7.97 -17.14 -13.70
C GLU A 23 -6.66 -17.01 -12.94
N ASP A 24 -5.59 -17.63 -13.42
CA ASP A 24 -4.23 -17.57 -12.88
C ASP A 24 -4.10 -17.76 -11.35
N GLY A 25 -4.83 -18.73 -10.80
CA GLY A 25 -4.83 -18.99 -9.35
C GLY A 25 -5.62 -17.98 -8.53
N ILE A 26 -6.36 -17.07 -9.17
CA ILE A 26 -7.24 -16.12 -8.51
C ILE A 26 -8.66 -16.66 -8.51
N VAL A 27 -9.25 -16.76 -7.32
CA VAL A 27 -10.65 -17.12 -7.10
C VAL A 27 -11.44 -15.86 -6.79
N ARG A 28 -12.50 -15.61 -7.55
CA ARG A 28 -13.38 -14.45 -7.36
C ARG A 28 -14.81 -14.91 -7.13
N TYR A 29 -15.39 -14.46 -6.03
CA TYR A 29 -16.81 -14.58 -5.74
C TYR A 29 -17.50 -13.23 -5.91
N VAL A 30 -18.68 -13.26 -6.48
CA VAL A 30 -19.55 -12.07 -6.65
C VAL A 30 -20.89 -12.38 -5.99
N SER A 31 -21.36 -11.52 -5.10
CA SER A 31 -22.67 -11.69 -4.45
C SER A 31 -23.79 -11.71 -5.48
N ASP A 32 -24.75 -12.62 -5.30
CA ASP A 32 -25.95 -12.66 -6.17
C ASP A 32 -26.90 -11.49 -5.89
N LYS A 33 -26.78 -10.86 -4.71
CA LYS A 33 -27.62 -9.70 -4.32
C LYS A 33 -27.08 -8.37 -4.83
N ASP A 34 -25.73 -8.26 -4.92
CA ASP A 34 -25.06 -7.01 -5.31
C ASP A 34 -23.77 -7.33 -6.06
N ALA A 35 -23.76 -7.06 -7.35
CA ALA A 35 -22.60 -7.30 -8.22
C ALA A 35 -21.35 -6.49 -7.81
N ASN A 36 -21.51 -5.42 -7.01
CA ASN A 36 -20.39 -4.63 -6.47
C ASN A 36 -19.83 -5.22 -5.16
N THR A 37 -20.46 -6.28 -4.64
CA THR A 37 -19.93 -7.01 -3.48
C THR A 37 -19.14 -8.22 -3.97
N THR A 38 -17.84 -8.19 -3.74
CA THR A 38 -16.88 -9.17 -4.25
C THR A 38 -15.91 -9.63 -3.18
N LEU A 39 -15.52 -10.90 -3.27
CA LEU A 39 -14.40 -11.48 -2.52
C LEU A 39 -13.42 -12.07 -3.53
N VAL A 40 -12.18 -11.67 -3.45
CA VAL A 40 -11.06 -12.17 -4.27
C VAL A 40 -10.05 -12.84 -3.36
N HIS A 41 -9.61 -14.03 -3.72
CA HIS A 41 -8.56 -14.77 -3.03
C HIS A 41 -7.52 -15.25 -4.04
N ASN A 42 -6.28 -14.84 -3.85
CA ASN A 42 -5.14 -15.33 -4.60
C ASN A 42 -4.61 -16.60 -3.90
N LEU A 43 -4.75 -17.76 -4.53
CA LEU A 43 -4.36 -19.05 -3.96
C LEU A 43 -2.84 -19.21 -3.85
N ALA A 44 -2.07 -18.52 -4.67
CA ALA A 44 -0.62 -18.61 -4.67
C ALA A 44 0.00 -17.78 -3.52
N THR A 45 -0.54 -16.60 -3.24
CA THR A 45 -0.01 -15.69 -2.21
C THR A 45 -0.81 -15.73 -0.91
N GLY A 46 -2.04 -16.26 -0.93
CA GLY A 46 -2.98 -16.20 0.18
C GLY A 46 -3.61 -14.81 0.39
N ASP A 47 -3.41 -13.90 -0.57
CA ASP A 47 -3.96 -12.56 -0.48
C ASP A 47 -5.47 -12.57 -0.61
N ILE A 48 -6.12 -11.73 0.18
CA ILE A 48 -7.58 -11.59 0.21
C ILE A 48 -7.93 -10.14 -0.06
N SER A 49 -8.94 -9.93 -0.89
CA SER A 49 -9.57 -8.63 -1.08
C SER A 49 -11.09 -8.79 -1.03
N PHE A 50 -11.72 -8.08 -0.12
CA PHE A 50 -13.16 -8.01 0.01
C PHE A 50 -13.60 -6.57 -0.22
N SER A 51 -14.69 -6.38 -0.96
CA SER A 51 -15.31 -5.09 -1.18
C SER A 51 -16.83 -5.25 -1.18
N ARG A 52 -17.53 -4.34 -0.50
CA ARG A 52 -18.99 -4.31 -0.42
C ARG A 52 -19.50 -2.92 -0.75
N ASN A 53 -20.38 -2.84 -1.75
CA ASN A 53 -21.16 -1.65 -2.08
C ASN A 53 -20.34 -0.34 -2.15
N PHE A 54 -19.08 -0.43 -2.60
CA PHE A 54 -18.17 0.71 -2.64
C PHE A 54 -18.69 1.85 -3.53
N ASN A 55 -19.40 1.52 -4.61
CA ASN A 55 -19.94 2.50 -5.55
C ASN A 55 -20.91 3.50 -4.90
N ARG A 56 -21.58 3.13 -3.80
CA ARG A 56 -22.45 4.05 -3.04
C ARG A 56 -21.67 5.28 -2.56
N TYR A 57 -20.38 5.12 -2.26
CA TYR A 57 -19.53 6.16 -1.69
C TYR A 57 -18.93 7.11 -2.75
N LEU A 58 -18.99 6.74 -4.03
CA LEU A 58 -18.47 7.56 -5.12
C LEU A 58 -19.43 8.69 -5.56
N GLY A 59 -20.71 8.59 -5.20
CA GLY A 59 -21.75 9.56 -5.57
C GLY A 59 -21.96 10.68 -4.54
N SER A 60 -23.16 11.27 -4.54
CA SER A 60 -23.55 12.35 -3.64
C SER A 60 -23.83 11.93 -2.19
N PHE A 61 -23.83 10.63 -1.92
CA PHE A 61 -24.08 10.10 -0.58
C PHE A 61 -23.08 10.64 0.44
N VAL A 62 -23.59 11.13 1.58
CA VAL A 62 -22.78 11.62 2.71
C VAL A 62 -22.92 10.64 3.87
N PRO A 63 -21.88 9.83 4.16
CA PRO A 63 -21.92 8.86 5.24
C PRO A 63 -21.74 9.51 6.62
N LYS A 64 -22.19 8.83 7.66
CA LYS A 64 -21.84 9.11 9.05
C LYS A 64 -20.62 8.26 9.41
N LEU A 65 -19.45 8.86 9.38
CA LEU A 65 -18.19 8.15 9.63
C LEU A 65 -17.83 8.17 11.12
N PRO A 66 -17.20 7.11 11.64
CA PRO A 66 -16.60 7.13 12.96
C PRO A 66 -15.38 8.06 12.99
N ASP A 67 -15.00 8.53 14.17
CA ASP A 67 -13.71 9.18 14.39
C ASP A 67 -12.55 8.19 14.23
N ALA A 68 -11.30 8.69 14.22
CA ALA A 68 -10.12 7.90 13.97
C ALA A 68 -9.94 6.75 14.99
N ASP A 69 -10.12 7.01 16.27
CA ASP A 69 -9.91 6.02 17.33
C ASP A 69 -10.99 4.93 17.29
N SER A 70 -12.24 5.33 17.10
CA SER A 70 -13.36 4.40 16.90
C SER A 70 -13.16 3.54 15.64
N ALA A 71 -12.66 4.13 14.56
CA ALA A 71 -12.38 3.41 13.33
C ALA A 71 -11.25 2.38 13.51
N VAL A 72 -10.17 2.70 14.21
CA VAL A 72 -9.10 1.75 14.56
C VAL A 72 -9.66 0.59 15.37
N LYS A 73 -10.50 0.87 16.37
CA LYS A 73 -11.14 -0.16 17.19
C LYS A 73 -12.01 -1.09 16.34
N ILE A 74 -12.89 -0.53 15.50
CA ILE A 74 -13.76 -1.28 14.60
C ILE A 74 -12.93 -2.18 13.67
N ALA A 75 -11.85 -1.64 13.08
CA ALA A 75 -10.98 -2.40 12.18
C ALA A 75 -10.31 -3.57 12.90
N THR A 76 -9.76 -3.33 14.10
CA THR A 76 -9.08 -4.36 14.91
C THR A 76 -10.04 -5.47 15.30
N GLU A 77 -11.20 -5.13 15.87
CA GLU A 77 -12.25 -6.09 16.24
C GLU A 77 -12.77 -6.89 15.04
N PHE A 78 -12.85 -6.25 13.86
CA PHE A 78 -13.23 -6.93 12.63
C PHE A 78 -12.20 -7.98 12.22
N LEU A 79 -10.90 -7.65 12.26
CA LEU A 79 -9.83 -8.59 11.93
C LEU A 79 -9.84 -9.79 12.89
N GLU A 80 -9.98 -9.55 14.19
CA GLU A 80 -10.04 -10.60 15.22
C GLU A 80 -11.24 -11.52 15.04
N ARG A 81 -12.44 -10.95 14.93
CA ARG A 81 -13.70 -11.69 14.77
C ARG A 81 -13.69 -12.60 13.54
N ASN A 82 -13.06 -12.12 12.47
CA ASN A 82 -12.95 -12.86 11.21
C ASN A 82 -11.68 -13.72 11.12
N LYS A 83 -10.93 -13.88 12.22
CA LYS A 83 -9.70 -14.70 12.27
C LYS A 83 -8.69 -14.33 11.17
N LEU A 84 -8.59 -13.04 10.87
CA LEU A 84 -7.66 -12.49 9.89
C LEU A 84 -6.38 -11.98 10.55
N SER A 85 -6.42 -11.72 11.85
CA SER A 85 -5.27 -11.25 12.63
C SER A 85 -4.10 -12.22 12.51
N PRO A 86 -2.86 -11.71 12.48
CA PRO A 86 -1.67 -12.56 12.49
C PRO A 86 -1.59 -13.43 13.74
N VAL A 87 -0.86 -14.55 13.65
CA VAL A 87 -0.57 -15.41 14.80
C VAL A 87 0.17 -14.60 15.86
N ASN A 88 1.15 -13.81 15.47
CA ASN A 88 1.82 -12.85 16.35
C ASN A 88 1.18 -11.46 16.19
N ALA A 89 0.22 -11.14 17.05
CA ALA A 89 -0.48 -9.85 17.02
C ALA A 89 0.45 -8.64 17.28
N ASP A 90 1.57 -8.83 17.96
CA ASP A 90 2.54 -7.75 18.25
C ASP A 90 3.23 -7.23 16.97
N GLU A 91 3.24 -8.02 15.90
CA GLU A 91 3.76 -7.60 14.62
C GLU A 91 2.83 -6.63 13.88
N LEU A 92 1.54 -6.59 14.21
CA LEU A 92 0.56 -5.76 13.53
C LEU A 92 0.47 -4.38 14.19
N LYS A 93 0.84 -3.34 13.46
CA LYS A 93 0.78 -1.95 13.95
C LYS A 93 -0.07 -1.09 13.02
N VAL A 94 -0.83 -0.17 13.60
CA VAL A 94 -1.50 0.88 12.85
C VAL A 94 -0.43 1.77 12.22
N ALA A 95 -0.38 1.80 10.90
CA ALA A 95 0.58 2.61 10.14
C ALA A 95 -0.01 3.95 9.73
N HIS A 96 -1.31 3.96 9.39
CA HIS A 96 -1.97 5.18 8.92
C HIS A 96 -3.48 5.09 9.10
N VAL A 97 -4.07 6.22 9.45
CA VAL A 97 -5.52 6.45 9.43
C VAL A 97 -5.79 7.56 8.43
N GLY A 98 -6.54 7.25 7.39
CA GLY A 98 -6.86 8.19 6.32
C GLY A 98 -8.27 7.95 5.78
N GLY A 99 -8.48 8.22 4.51
CA GLY A 99 -9.79 7.96 3.91
C GLY A 99 -9.94 8.52 2.51
N LEU A 100 -11.11 8.31 1.94
CA LEU A 100 -11.50 8.88 0.66
C LEU A 100 -12.26 10.19 0.92
N ARG A 101 -11.81 11.25 0.25
CA ARG A 101 -12.49 12.55 0.22
C ARG A 101 -12.91 12.87 -1.20
N THR A 102 -14.05 13.49 -1.34
CA THR A 102 -14.53 13.99 -2.63
C THR A 102 -14.92 15.45 -2.50
N THR A 103 -14.70 16.19 -3.59
CA THR A 103 -15.25 17.54 -3.75
C THR A 103 -15.90 17.63 -5.11
N SER A 104 -17.02 18.33 -5.20
CA SER A 104 -17.66 18.63 -6.49
C SER A 104 -17.11 19.94 -7.05
N VAL A 105 -17.12 20.09 -8.36
CA VAL A 105 -16.90 21.38 -9.00
C VAL A 105 -18.28 21.99 -9.24
N LEU A 106 -18.54 23.16 -8.67
CA LEU A 106 -19.81 23.88 -8.86
C LEU A 106 -19.90 24.41 -10.30
N ALA A 107 -21.11 24.67 -10.78
CA ALA A 107 -21.33 25.27 -12.10
C ALA A 107 -20.59 26.62 -12.30
N THR A 108 -20.21 27.27 -11.23
CA THR A 108 -19.38 28.49 -11.20
C THR A 108 -17.88 28.23 -11.39
N GLY A 109 -17.45 26.97 -11.53
CA GLY A 109 -16.04 26.57 -11.57
C GLY A 109 -15.34 26.57 -10.20
N LYS A 110 -16.04 26.91 -9.12
CA LYS A 110 -15.47 26.89 -7.77
C LYS A 110 -15.58 25.49 -7.15
N PRO A 111 -14.59 25.07 -6.32
CA PRO A 111 -14.74 23.82 -5.58
C PRO A 111 -15.93 23.90 -4.61
N GLY A 112 -16.71 22.83 -4.57
CA GLY A 112 -17.76 22.61 -3.59
C GLY A 112 -17.20 22.15 -2.25
N PRO A 113 -18.09 21.80 -1.29
CA PRO A 113 -17.64 21.30 0.00
C PRO A 113 -16.90 19.97 -0.14
N VAL A 114 -15.85 19.80 0.67
CA VAL A 114 -15.16 18.50 0.81
C VAL A 114 -16.02 17.57 1.64
N VAL A 115 -16.24 16.35 1.15
CA VAL A 115 -17.02 15.32 1.83
C VAL A 115 -16.13 14.10 2.07
N ASP A 116 -15.96 13.73 3.33
CA ASP A 116 -15.33 12.47 3.70
C ASP A 116 -16.26 11.30 3.36
N LYS A 117 -15.79 10.32 2.62
CA LYS A 117 -16.58 9.20 2.09
C LYS A 117 -16.38 7.89 2.84
N LEU A 118 -15.20 7.66 3.33
CA LEU A 118 -14.87 6.50 4.16
C LEU A 118 -13.61 6.79 4.98
N VAL A 119 -13.42 6.01 6.05
CA VAL A 119 -12.18 5.98 6.82
C VAL A 119 -11.41 4.71 6.44
N THR A 120 -10.13 4.86 6.17
CA THR A 120 -9.22 3.76 5.83
C THR A 120 -8.21 3.59 6.96
N ILE A 121 -8.17 2.39 7.53
CA ILE A 121 -7.14 2.01 8.49
C ILE A 121 -6.14 1.12 7.76
N SER A 122 -4.89 1.57 7.72
CA SER A 122 -3.77 0.79 7.19
C SER A 122 -2.95 0.24 8.34
N PHE A 123 -2.79 -1.08 8.36
CA PHE A 123 -1.88 -1.75 9.27
C PHE A 123 -0.67 -2.24 8.48
N ALA A 124 0.50 -2.20 9.11
CA ALA A 124 1.74 -2.74 8.58
C ALA A 124 2.42 -3.62 9.62
N ARG A 125 3.28 -4.51 9.13
CA ARG A 125 4.10 -5.37 10.00
C ARG A 125 5.27 -4.60 10.57
N GLN A 126 5.59 -4.91 11.81
CA GLN A 126 6.82 -4.52 12.48
C GLN A 126 7.55 -5.77 12.96
N LEU A 127 8.83 -5.90 12.67
CA LEU A 127 9.68 -7.03 13.07
C LEU A 127 10.84 -6.49 13.90
N ASN A 128 10.97 -6.98 15.14
CA ASN A 128 12.05 -6.57 16.05
C ASN A 128 12.18 -5.04 16.18
N GLY A 129 11.07 -4.32 16.19
CA GLY A 129 11.07 -2.85 16.27
C GLY A 129 11.29 -2.12 14.92
N ALA A 130 11.66 -2.83 13.86
CA ALA A 130 11.83 -2.25 12.53
C ALA A 130 10.57 -2.44 11.67
N PRO A 131 10.17 -1.45 10.85
CA PRO A 131 9.01 -1.56 9.98
C PRO A 131 9.29 -2.50 8.81
N VAL A 132 8.23 -3.16 8.34
CA VAL A 132 8.24 -3.86 7.05
C VAL A 132 7.61 -2.95 6.01
N ILE A 133 8.36 -2.65 4.96
CA ILE A 133 7.95 -1.82 3.83
C ILE A 133 7.79 -2.67 2.57
N GLY A 134 7.15 -2.13 1.55
CA GLY A 134 6.93 -2.85 0.28
C GLY A 134 5.46 -3.19 0.05
N ALA A 135 5.18 -4.13 -0.84
CA ALA A 135 3.83 -4.48 -1.28
C ALA A 135 3.10 -5.43 -0.32
N GLY A 136 3.84 -6.30 0.37
CA GLY A 136 3.32 -7.30 1.32
C GLY A 136 3.20 -6.78 2.75
N SER A 137 2.89 -7.70 3.67
CA SER A 137 2.84 -7.46 5.13
C SER A 137 1.92 -6.33 5.56
N LYS A 138 0.72 -6.26 4.95
CA LYS A 138 -0.25 -5.17 5.15
C LYS A 138 -1.68 -5.66 5.29
N PHE A 139 -2.46 -4.90 6.06
CA PHE A 139 -3.92 -4.92 6.00
C PHE A 139 -4.43 -3.52 5.72
N ILE A 140 -5.49 -3.45 4.96
CA ILE A 140 -6.24 -2.22 4.73
C ILE A 140 -7.69 -2.52 5.05
N VAL A 141 -8.30 -1.75 5.94
CA VAL A 141 -9.71 -1.87 6.30
C VAL A 141 -10.40 -0.55 5.97
N ASN A 142 -11.42 -0.62 5.13
CA ASN A 142 -12.25 0.53 4.77
C ASN A 142 -13.55 0.49 5.55
N ILE A 143 -13.84 1.57 6.23
CA ILE A 143 -15.01 1.74 7.10
C ILE A 143 -15.90 2.83 6.52
N GLY A 144 -17.14 2.51 6.30
CA GLY A 144 -18.15 3.37 5.74
C GLY A 144 -19.17 3.88 6.76
N ASP A 145 -20.37 4.10 6.26
CA ASP A 145 -21.50 4.65 6.99
C ASP A 145 -21.84 3.83 8.24
N GLY A 146 -22.03 4.52 9.37
CA GLY A 146 -22.37 3.88 10.64
C GLY A 146 -21.31 2.95 11.20
N GLY A 147 -20.07 3.00 10.70
CA GLY A 147 -18.98 2.10 11.12
C GLY A 147 -19.00 0.73 10.43
N GLU A 148 -19.74 0.56 9.35
CA GLU A 148 -19.75 -0.68 8.57
C GLU A 148 -18.39 -0.89 7.89
N VAL A 149 -17.81 -2.09 8.01
CA VAL A 149 -16.63 -2.48 7.23
C VAL A 149 -17.05 -2.83 5.80
N ILE A 150 -16.68 -1.99 4.86
CA ILE A 150 -17.06 -2.09 3.45
C ILE A 150 -15.94 -2.62 2.56
N GLY A 151 -14.74 -2.78 3.10
CA GLY A 151 -13.63 -3.33 2.34
C GLY A 151 -12.49 -3.80 3.24
N VAL A 152 -11.85 -4.88 2.81
CA VAL A 152 -10.66 -5.41 3.46
C VAL A 152 -9.68 -5.88 2.40
N SER A 153 -8.42 -5.51 2.53
CA SER A 153 -7.33 -6.11 1.78
C SER A 153 -6.32 -6.68 2.78
N ARG A 154 -5.98 -7.96 2.60
CA ARG A 154 -4.99 -8.66 3.40
C ARG A 154 -3.90 -9.18 2.51
N ARG A 155 -2.67 -8.72 2.72
CA ARG A 155 -1.44 -9.25 2.12
C ARG A 155 -0.52 -9.63 3.27
N TRP A 156 -0.72 -10.82 3.80
CA TRP A 156 -0.01 -11.25 5.01
C TRP A 156 0.24 -12.73 4.98
N ARG A 157 1.48 -13.10 5.22
CA ARG A 157 1.88 -14.49 5.41
C ARG A 157 2.56 -14.62 6.75
N GLU A 158 2.32 -15.75 7.41
CA GLU A 158 3.09 -16.09 8.60
C GLU A 158 4.52 -16.38 8.20
N LEU A 159 5.44 -15.98 9.07
CA LEU A 159 6.87 -16.16 8.82
C LEU A 159 7.36 -17.46 9.43
N ASP A 160 8.22 -18.16 8.71
CA ASP A 160 9.03 -19.24 9.23
C ASP A 160 10.16 -18.71 10.14
N LYS A 161 11.02 -19.61 10.61
CA LYS A 161 12.14 -19.23 11.44
C LYS A 161 13.09 -18.30 10.69
N PRO A 162 13.55 -17.21 11.35
CA PRO A 162 14.47 -16.26 10.73
C PRO A 162 15.83 -16.92 10.48
N THR A 163 16.44 -16.60 9.35
CA THR A 163 17.81 -16.96 9.04
C THR A 163 18.76 -15.89 9.62
N ARG A 164 19.76 -16.32 10.35
CA ARG A 164 20.84 -15.42 10.80
C ARG A 164 21.79 -15.12 9.65
N LEU A 165 22.11 -13.85 9.48
CA LEU A 165 23.12 -13.38 8.55
C LEU A 165 24.42 -13.10 9.32
N ALA A 166 25.56 -13.47 8.74
CA ALA A 166 26.87 -13.06 9.27
C ALA A 166 27.10 -11.56 9.00
N ALA A 167 27.83 -10.88 9.87
CA ALA A 167 28.13 -9.46 9.69
C ALA A 167 28.85 -9.16 8.35
N SER A 168 29.65 -10.11 7.86
CA SER A 168 30.31 -10.01 6.55
C SER A 168 29.37 -10.06 5.35
N GLU A 169 28.13 -10.53 5.54
CA GLU A 169 27.12 -10.61 4.49
C GLU A 169 26.25 -9.34 4.41
N ILE A 170 26.42 -8.43 5.39
CA ILE A 170 25.62 -7.20 5.50
C ILE A 170 26.48 -6.01 5.03
N LEU A 171 25.85 -5.09 4.33
CA LEU A 171 26.44 -3.80 3.96
C LEU A 171 26.54 -2.90 5.20
N THR A 172 27.58 -2.13 5.28
CA THR A 172 27.62 -0.98 6.20
C THR A 172 26.67 0.12 5.68
N GLU A 173 26.21 0.98 6.58
CA GLU A 173 25.37 2.13 6.20
C GLU A 173 26.06 3.00 5.14
N LYS A 174 27.38 3.20 5.26
CA LYS A 174 28.17 3.96 4.29
C LYS A 174 28.13 3.34 2.89
N GLU A 175 28.32 2.02 2.77
CA GLU A 175 28.23 1.31 1.50
C GLU A 175 26.83 1.40 0.90
N ALA A 176 25.80 1.26 1.74
CA ALA A 176 24.41 1.40 1.32
C ALA A 176 24.09 2.83 0.85
N LEU A 177 24.60 3.85 1.53
CA LEU A 177 24.46 5.25 1.13
C LEU A 177 25.14 5.54 -0.22
N GLU A 178 26.30 4.97 -0.47
CA GLU A 178 26.97 5.10 -1.78
C GLU A 178 26.14 4.47 -2.92
N LEU A 179 25.47 3.34 -2.65
CA LEU A 179 24.53 2.72 -3.59
C LEU A 179 23.29 3.59 -3.83
N SER A 180 22.74 4.16 -2.75
CA SER A 180 21.62 5.11 -2.82
C SER A 180 21.95 6.33 -3.67
N ASN A 181 23.09 6.94 -3.45
CA ASN A 181 23.56 8.08 -4.23
C ASN A 181 23.69 7.75 -5.72
N ARG A 182 24.27 6.57 -6.05
CA ARG A 182 24.34 6.11 -7.44
C ARG A 182 22.98 5.90 -8.07
N GLN A 183 22.00 5.39 -7.30
CA GLN A 183 20.62 5.25 -7.77
C GLN A 183 20.01 6.62 -8.07
N ILE A 184 20.15 7.58 -7.15
CA ILE A 184 19.63 8.94 -7.32
C ILE A 184 20.23 9.63 -8.54
N LEU A 185 21.55 9.56 -8.73
CA LEU A 185 22.22 10.15 -9.89
C LEU A 185 21.74 9.53 -11.21
N ARG A 186 21.45 8.23 -11.21
CA ARG A 186 20.92 7.52 -12.38
C ARG A 186 19.48 7.92 -12.70
N GLU A 187 18.65 8.15 -11.68
CA GLU A 187 17.23 8.49 -11.83
C GLU A 187 17.01 9.98 -12.13
N PHE A 188 17.75 10.86 -11.46
CA PHE A 188 17.56 12.32 -11.52
C PHE A 188 18.66 13.05 -12.32
N GLY A 189 19.66 12.33 -12.79
CA GLY A 189 20.77 12.86 -13.57
C GLY A 189 21.99 13.24 -12.71
N GLU A 190 23.19 13.23 -13.33
CA GLU A 190 24.49 13.42 -12.64
C GLU A 190 24.67 14.80 -12.01
N LYS A 191 23.87 15.80 -12.42
CA LYS A 191 23.92 17.17 -11.86
C LYS A 191 22.97 17.35 -10.67
N SER A 192 22.21 16.34 -10.30
CA SER A 192 21.35 16.39 -9.11
C SER A 192 22.19 16.34 -7.83
N ARG A 193 21.65 16.89 -6.75
CA ARG A 193 22.28 16.87 -5.43
C ARG A 193 21.30 16.24 -4.45
N ALA A 194 21.77 15.27 -3.67
CA ALA A 194 20.98 14.56 -2.69
C ALA A 194 21.40 14.97 -1.28
N GLU A 195 20.43 15.28 -0.45
CA GLU A 195 20.58 15.49 0.99
C GLU A 195 19.77 14.41 1.72
N VAL A 196 20.44 13.55 2.48
CA VAL A 196 19.77 12.53 3.29
C VAL A 196 19.13 13.21 4.50
N VAL A 197 17.81 13.12 4.60
CA VAL A 197 17.03 13.66 5.71
C VAL A 197 16.90 12.63 6.83
N GLN A 198 16.75 11.37 6.47
CA GLN A 198 16.59 10.27 7.43
C GLN A 198 17.14 8.97 6.87
N THR A 199 17.78 8.18 7.73
CA THR A 199 18.17 6.79 7.46
C THR A 199 17.40 5.88 8.41
N GLN A 200 16.87 4.79 7.90
CA GLN A 200 16.18 3.78 8.68
C GLN A 200 16.54 2.37 8.21
N ILE A 201 16.75 1.46 9.18
CA ILE A 201 16.78 0.04 8.88
C ILE A 201 15.33 -0.45 8.87
N ALA A 202 14.98 -1.17 7.82
CA ALA A 202 13.66 -1.74 7.62
C ALA A 202 13.78 -3.18 7.07
N TYR A 203 12.66 -3.86 6.96
CA TYR A 203 12.55 -5.08 6.19
C TYR A 203 11.73 -4.79 4.92
N PHE A 204 12.03 -5.48 3.84
CA PHE A 204 11.30 -5.33 2.57
C PHE A 204 10.56 -6.62 2.24
N ASP A 205 9.25 -6.50 2.03
CA ASP A 205 8.34 -7.55 1.60
C ASP A 205 7.73 -7.17 0.25
N ASN A 206 8.21 -7.81 -0.81
CA ASN A 206 7.68 -7.61 -2.17
C ASN A 206 6.41 -8.44 -2.45
N ASN A 207 5.75 -8.95 -1.41
CA ASN A 207 4.71 -9.96 -1.50
C ASN A 207 5.20 -11.27 -2.16
N GLY A 208 6.52 -11.47 -2.17
CA GLY A 208 7.23 -12.65 -2.63
C GLY A 208 7.31 -13.75 -1.57
N GLN A 209 8.34 -14.59 -1.61
CA GLN A 209 8.53 -15.68 -0.64
C GLN A 209 9.39 -15.30 0.55
N THR A 210 10.10 -14.19 0.48
CA THR A 210 11.06 -13.76 1.49
C THR A 210 10.82 -12.34 1.95
N ILE A 211 11.21 -12.06 3.19
CA ILE A 211 11.35 -10.72 3.73
C ILE A 211 12.85 -10.51 3.99
N GLN A 212 13.43 -9.46 3.43
CA GLN A 212 14.86 -9.20 3.55
C GLN A 212 15.14 -7.83 4.17
N PRO A 213 16.25 -7.68 4.93
CA PRO A 213 16.62 -6.41 5.52
C PRO A 213 17.07 -5.42 4.46
N VAL A 214 16.72 -4.14 4.67
CA VAL A 214 17.05 -3.03 3.78
C VAL A 214 17.43 -1.78 4.57
N PHE A 215 18.20 -0.90 3.92
CA PHE A 215 18.32 0.50 4.32
C PHE A 215 17.31 1.33 3.52
N ALA A 216 16.52 2.15 4.20
CA ALA A 216 15.65 3.14 3.59
C ALA A 216 16.22 4.54 3.87
N PHE A 217 16.51 5.28 2.81
CA PHE A 217 17.00 6.66 2.90
C PHE A 217 15.91 7.60 2.40
N GLN A 218 15.40 8.43 3.30
CA GLN A 218 14.58 9.57 2.89
C GLN A 218 15.52 10.70 2.49
N THR A 219 15.40 11.16 1.27
CA THR A 219 16.34 12.08 0.64
C THR A 219 15.60 13.22 -0.02
N ARG A 220 16.11 14.42 0.15
CA ARG A 220 15.69 15.58 -0.60
C ARG A 220 16.64 15.74 -1.78
N VAL A 221 16.09 15.63 -3.00
CA VAL A 221 16.87 15.69 -4.24
C VAL A 221 16.66 17.05 -4.91
N GLN A 222 17.71 17.85 -4.99
CA GLN A 222 17.73 19.06 -5.78
C GLN A 222 18.10 18.70 -7.22
N LEU A 223 17.22 19.03 -8.17
CA LEU A 223 17.42 18.79 -9.58
C LEU A 223 18.48 19.75 -10.17
N ALA A 224 18.98 19.41 -11.37
CA ALA A 224 19.94 20.27 -12.10
C ALA A 224 19.40 21.69 -12.33
N ASP A 225 18.11 21.83 -12.62
CA ASP A 225 17.42 23.11 -12.65
C ASP A 225 17.04 23.52 -11.22
N GLN A 226 17.82 24.43 -10.65
CA GLN A 226 17.64 24.92 -9.28
C GLN A 226 16.36 25.78 -9.10
N LYS A 227 15.65 26.12 -10.19
CA LYS A 227 14.35 26.81 -10.10
C LYS A 227 13.22 25.88 -9.73
N LEU A 228 13.42 24.57 -9.92
CA LEU A 228 12.46 23.56 -9.52
C LEU A 228 12.56 23.29 -8.02
N PRO A 229 11.45 23.07 -7.33
CA PRO A 229 11.49 22.65 -5.94
C PRO A 229 12.21 21.31 -5.80
N PRO A 230 12.89 21.05 -4.67
CA PRO A 230 13.46 19.73 -4.39
C PRO A 230 12.39 18.64 -4.39
N VAL A 231 12.78 17.46 -4.83
CA VAL A 231 11.92 16.26 -4.84
C VAL A 231 12.22 15.45 -3.58
N GLU A 232 11.18 15.10 -2.83
CA GLU A 232 11.30 14.11 -1.75
C GLU A 232 11.35 12.72 -2.37
N TYR A 233 12.40 11.97 -2.05
CA TYR A 233 12.65 10.65 -2.62
C TYR A 233 13.03 9.65 -1.54
N VAL A 234 12.51 8.43 -1.65
CA VAL A 234 12.89 7.34 -0.76
C VAL A 234 13.63 6.28 -1.58
N SER A 235 14.91 6.13 -1.34
CA SER A 235 15.66 5.00 -1.88
C SER A 235 15.68 3.85 -0.89
N VAL A 236 15.53 2.64 -1.40
CA VAL A 236 15.57 1.41 -0.61
C VAL A 236 16.67 0.53 -1.16
N ILE A 237 17.66 0.25 -0.34
CA ILE A 237 18.87 -0.49 -0.70
C ILE A 237 18.88 -1.79 0.08
N PRO A 238 19.03 -2.97 -0.56
CA PRO A 238 19.22 -4.23 0.14
C PRO A 238 20.35 -4.11 1.16
N ALA A 239 20.12 -4.52 2.40
CA ALA A 239 21.18 -4.53 3.39
C ALA A 239 22.14 -5.72 3.19
N MET A 240 21.74 -6.71 2.41
CA MET A 240 22.57 -7.88 2.11
C MET A 240 23.48 -7.60 0.91
N ARG A 241 24.77 -8.03 0.99
CA ARG A 241 25.71 -7.96 -0.15
C ARG A 241 25.26 -8.78 -1.35
N LYS A 242 24.52 -9.88 -1.08
CA LYS A 242 23.86 -10.71 -2.09
C LYS A 242 22.37 -10.74 -1.76
N PRO A 243 21.58 -9.81 -2.29
CA PRO A 243 20.15 -9.78 -2.03
C PRO A 243 19.48 -11.05 -2.57
N ILE A 244 18.46 -11.53 -1.84
CA ILE A 244 17.69 -12.72 -2.20
C ILE A 244 16.76 -12.39 -3.37
N GLU A 245 16.16 -11.22 -3.33
CA GLU A 245 15.23 -10.73 -4.35
C GLU A 245 15.65 -9.33 -4.81
N ASN A 246 15.44 -9.05 -6.09
CA ASN A 246 15.57 -7.68 -6.57
C ASN A 246 14.44 -6.82 -5.99
N LEU A 247 14.80 -5.64 -5.51
CA LEU A 247 13.81 -4.68 -5.04
C LEU A 247 13.20 -4.00 -6.27
N ASN A 248 12.07 -4.54 -6.74
CA ASN A 248 11.25 -3.85 -7.74
C ASN A 248 10.49 -2.73 -7.04
N LEU A 249 11.17 -1.62 -6.80
CA LEU A 249 10.53 -0.39 -6.37
C LEU A 249 9.81 0.21 -7.57
N THR A 250 8.67 0.83 -7.31
CA THR A 250 7.92 1.54 -8.33
C THR A 250 8.86 2.55 -8.99
N GLN A 251 9.24 2.28 -10.23
CA GLN A 251 9.99 3.27 -11.02
C GLN A 251 9.06 4.45 -11.24
N LEU A 252 9.60 5.66 -11.17
CA LEU A 252 8.88 6.84 -11.62
C LEU A 252 8.39 6.58 -13.04
N ASP A 253 7.17 7.03 -13.36
CA ASP A 253 6.66 6.98 -14.72
C ASP A 253 7.75 7.50 -15.68
N PRO A 254 8.13 6.73 -16.71
CA PRO A 254 9.17 7.13 -17.65
C PRO A 254 8.91 8.49 -18.31
N VAL A 255 7.64 8.91 -18.41
CA VAL A 255 7.25 10.23 -18.93
C VAL A 255 7.55 11.31 -17.88
N ALA A 256 7.16 11.11 -16.63
CA ALA A 256 7.47 12.01 -15.54
C ALA A 256 8.99 12.12 -15.33
N LEU A 257 9.72 10.99 -15.40
CA LEU A 257 11.19 10.99 -15.30
C LEU A 257 11.86 11.81 -16.41
N ARG A 258 11.41 11.65 -17.66
CA ARG A 258 11.93 12.44 -18.79
C ARG A 258 11.62 13.93 -18.67
N ALA A 259 10.40 14.28 -18.20
CA ALA A 259 10.02 15.67 -17.96
C ALA A 259 10.93 16.31 -16.89
N ILE A 260 11.21 15.60 -15.81
CA ILE A 260 12.13 16.04 -14.75
C ILE A 260 13.56 16.21 -15.31
N GLN A 261 14.06 15.22 -16.06
CA GLN A 261 15.42 15.23 -16.63
C GLN A 261 15.61 16.32 -17.70
N SER A 262 14.57 16.66 -18.46
CA SER A 262 14.63 17.69 -19.51
C SER A 262 14.44 19.11 -19.00
N GLY A 263 14.16 19.31 -17.70
CA GLY A 263 13.84 20.61 -17.12
C GLY A 263 12.47 21.17 -17.53
N ASN A 264 11.69 20.41 -18.28
CA ASN A 264 10.33 20.75 -18.68
C ASN A 264 9.33 20.22 -17.64
N SER A 265 9.35 20.77 -16.43
CA SER A 265 8.38 20.40 -15.41
C SER A 265 7.10 21.22 -15.49
N THR A 266 6.38 21.08 -16.57
CA THR A 266 4.92 21.08 -16.46
C THR A 266 4.53 19.61 -16.28
N ILE A 267 4.37 19.16 -15.05
CA ILE A 267 3.55 17.98 -14.79
C ILE A 267 2.19 18.36 -15.38
N PRO A 268 1.72 17.71 -16.45
CA PRO A 268 0.37 17.97 -16.93
C PRO A 268 -0.53 17.69 -15.73
N PRO A 269 -1.53 18.53 -15.44
CA PRO A 269 -2.57 18.13 -14.50
C PRO A 269 -3.06 16.76 -14.99
N GLU A 270 -3.19 15.82 -14.07
CA GLU A 270 -3.76 14.51 -14.35
C GLU A 270 -4.92 14.72 -15.30
N SER A 271 -4.78 14.25 -16.53
CA SER A 271 -5.81 14.42 -17.53
C SER A 271 -6.99 13.62 -17.02
N ASP A 272 -8.04 14.31 -16.55
CA ASP A 272 -9.37 13.77 -16.46
C ASP A 272 -9.67 13.06 -17.77
N LYS A 273 -9.45 11.75 -17.80
CA LYS A 273 -10.06 10.91 -18.81
C LYS A 273 -11.53 10.79 -18.41
N THR A 274 -12.26 11.86 -18.65
CA THR A 274 -13.69 11.73 -18.91
C THR A 274 -13.80 10.95 -20.20
N SER A 275 -14.03 9.65 -20.08
CA SER A 275 -14.53 8.83 -21.18
C SER A 275 -15.97 9.24 -21.44
N ASP A 276 -16.23 9.69 -22.65
CA ASP A 276 -17.55 9.71 -23.27
C ASP A 276 -18.21 8.34 -23.26
#